data_afe94a6e4896acd7183cde36dc55fa75
#
_entry.id   afe94a6e4896acd7183cde36dc55fa75
#
_cell.length_a   1.000
_cell.length_b   1.000
_cell.length_c   1.000
_cell.angle_alpha   90.00
_cell.angle_beta   90.00
_cell.angle_gamma   90.00
#
_symmetry.space_group_name_H-M   'P 1'
#
loop_
_entity.id
_entity.type
_entity.pdbx_description
1 polymer ?
#
loop_
_entity_poly.entity_id
_entity_poly.type
_entity_poly.pdbx_seq_one_letter_code
_entity_poly.pdbx_strand_id
1 'polypeptide(L)'
;TFENIQTDNYNHEDQTQEETSPSESADKKDSNSSDQSKTMPIFVKILLIVLIVIVALILAAEIQRRVRIMIFKNQLRHDKTSRQILLLYHQLEKAFVQKHIRYTGQTVAEYSHEIAEAYELEEEMVHAFIADVFCAKFSKDRFDKTEVYEYRQEYRVIRHRIYGQLKWPMK
;
A
#
# COMPACT_ATOMS: atom_id res chain seq x y z
N THR A 1 34.45 -31.31 -22.21
CA THR A 1 34.00 -31.81 -23.52
C THR A 1 32.69 -31.12 -23.86
N PHE A 2 32.77 -30.09 -24.65
CA PHE A 2 32.11 -29.79 -25.92
C PHE A 2 30.58 -29.85 -25.88
N GLU A 3 29.82 -28.93 -26.44
CA GLU A 3 29.91 -28.31 -27.75
C GLU A 3 29.08 -27.04 -27.85
N ASN A 4 29.64 -26.11 -28.52
CA ASN A 4 29.19 -24.90 -29.16
C ASN A 4 28.15 -25.23 -30.26
N ILE A 5 27.03 -24.53 -30.34
CA ILE A 5 26.29 -24.36 -31.59
C ILE A 5 25.88 -22.91 -31.76
N GLN A 6 26.57 -22.33 -32.68
CA GLN A 6 26.39 -21.05 -33.36
C GLN A 6 25.64 -21.34 -34.68
N THR A 7 24.61 -20.61 -35.01
CA THR A 7 24.15 -20.36 -36.38
C THR A 7 23.22 -19.15 -36.38
N ASP A 8 23.64 -18.04 -36.92
CA ASP A 8 23.48 -17.49 -38.29
C ASP A 8 22.08 -16.89 -38.53
N ASN A 9 22.01 -15.57 -38.51
CA ASN A 9 22.10 -14.58 -39.57
C ASN A 9 21.22 -14.87 -40.81
N TYR A 10 20.14 -14.10 -41.02
CA TYR A 10 19.65 -13.76 -42.35
C TYR A 10 19.11 -12.31 -42.39
N ASN A 11 19.92 -11.47 -43.00
CA ASN A 11 19.52 -10.24 -43.68
C ASN A 11 18.62 -10.58 -44.87
N HIS A 12 17.63 -9.78 -45.14
CA HIS A 12 17.20 -9.47 -46.47
C HIS A 12 16.75 -8.02 -46.55
N GLU A 13 17.61 -7.20 -47.10
CA GLU A 13 17.28 -5.99 -47.84
C GLU A 13 16.59 -6.43 -49.12
N ASP A 14 15.55 -5.74 -49.54
CA ASP A 14 15.43 -5.42 -50.95
C ASP A 14 14.61 -4.11 -51.16
N GLN A 15 15.28 -3.23 -51.88
CA GLN A 15 14.83 -1.97 -52.43
C GLN A 15 13.98 -2.26 -53.66
N THR A 16 12.98 -1.46 -53.94
CA THR A 16 12.77 -0.95 -55.31
C THR A 16 11.88 0.29 -55.32
N GLN A 17 12.40 1.36 -55.92
CA GLN A 17 11.80 2.60 -56.36
C GLN A 17 10.83 2.36 -57.54
N GLU A 18 9.89 3.29 -57.74
CA GLU A 18 9.61 4.10 -58.92
C GLU A 18 8.24 4.76 -58.80
N GLU A 19 8.24 6.06 -58.70
CA GLU A 19 7.89 7.15 -59.64
C GLU A 19 6.72 6.87 -60.57
N THR A 20 5.68 7.71 -60.44
CA THR A 20 5.23 8.66 -61.48
C THR A 20 3.96 9.44 -61.03
N SER A 21 4.05 10.75 -61.18
CA SER A 21 2.94 11.73 -61.25
C SER A 21 2.72 12.00 -62.76
N PRO A 22 1.77 12.82 -63.27
CA PRO A 22 0.60 13.52 -62.71
C PRO A 22 -0.69 13.40 -63.63
N SER A 23 -1.81 13.89 -63.24
CA SER A 23 -2.75 14.72 -64.04
C SER A 23 -4.09 14.96 -63.32
N GLU A 24 -4.34 16.16 -62.91
CA GLU A 24 -5.33 17.13 -63.34
C GLU A 24 -6.74 16.59 -63.74
N SER A 25 -7.74 16.97 -62.92
CA SER A 25 -8.88 17.76 -63.37
C SER A 25 -9.94 17.97 -62.30
N ALA A 26 -10.36 19.18 -62.22
CA ALA A 26 -11.43 19.79 -61.45
C ALA A 26 -12.74 19.02 -61.49
N ASP A 27 -13.47 18.97 -60.37
CA ASP A 27 -14.84 19.46 -60.38
C ASP A 27 -15.32 19.87 -58.97
N LYS A 28 -15.90 21.04 -58.93
CA LYS A 28 -16.57 21.65 -57.81
C LYS A 28 -17.83 20.85 -57.48
N LYS A 29 -18.00 20.52 -56.21
CA LYS A 29 -19.33 20.43 -55.66
C LYS A 29 -19.34 20.86 -54.20
N ASP A 30 -19.85 22.06 -54.01
CA ASP A 30 -20.32 22.56 -52.74
C ASP A 30 -21.25 21.54 -52.08
N SER A 31 -20.87 21.04 -50.95
CA SER A 31 -21.84 20.55 -49.98
C SER A 31 -21.39 21.03 -48.58
N ASN A 32 -22.03 22.13 -48.28
CA ASN A 32 -22.08 22.78 -46.99
C ASN A 32 -22.66 21.79 -45.97
N SER A 33 -21.81 20.99 -45.34
CA SER A 33 -22.16 20.31 -44.10
C SER A 33 -21.44 21.06 -42.99
N SER A 34 -22.21 21.94 -42.39
CA SER A 34 -21.85 22.64 -41.15
C SER A 34 -21.61 21.64 -40.05
N ASP A 35 -20.38 21.10 -40.01
CA ASP A 35 -19.85 20.43 -38.85
C ASP A 35 -19.58 21.50 -37.81
N GLN A 36 -20.64 21.90 -37.09
CA GLN A 36 -20.50 22.64 -35.84
C GLN A 36 -19.83 21.71 -34.84
N SER A 37 -18.55 21.48 -35.01
CA SER A 37 -17.69 21.09 -33.89
C SER A 37 -17.79 22.20 -32.85
N LYS A 38 -18.70 22.03 -31.89
CA LYS A 38 -18.75 22.86 -30.68
C LYS A 38 -17.38 22.79 -30.05
N THR A 39 -16.52 23.69 -30.44
CA THR A 39 -15.22 23.88 -29.80
C THR A 39 -15.51 24.23 -28.37
N MET A 40 -15.41 23.23 -27.47
CA MET A 40 -15.55 23.46 -26.04
C MET A 40 -14.66 24.62 -25.66
N PRO A 41 -15.16 25.63 -24.93
CA PRO A 41 -14.36 26.75 -24.51
C PRO A 41 -13.13 26.25 -23.76
N ILE A 42 -11.98 26.87 -24.00
CA ILE A 42 -10.68 26.47 -23.43
C ILE A 42 -10.77 26.24 -21.91
N PHE A 43 -11.58 27.04 -21.22
CA PHE A 43 -11.87 26.91 -19.80
C PHE A 43 -12.44 25.53 -19.41
N VAL A 44 -13.36 24.99 -20.21
CA VAL A 44 -13.96 23.67 -19.95
C VAL A 44 -12.93 22.55 -20.14
N LYS A 45 -12.04 22.69 -21.12
CA LYS A 45 -10.93 21.71 -21.32
C LYS A 45 -9.96 21.73 -20.13
N ILE A 46 -9.58 22.91 -19.64
CA ILE A 46 -8.71 23.05 -18.48
C ILE A 46 -9.37 22.47 -17.23
N LEU A 47 -10.64 22.78 -16.99
CA LEU A 47 -11.42 22.25 -15.87
C LEU A 47 -11.49 20.72 -15.89
N LEU A 48 -11.69 20.14 -17.08
CA LEU A 48 -11.76 18.69 -17.26
C LEU A 48 -10.41 18.03 -16.98
N ILE A 49 -9.31 18.64 -17.42
CA ILE A 49 -7.95 18.14 -17.13
C ILE A 49 -7.68 18.17 -15.62
N VAL A 50 -8.02 19.27 -14.94
CA VAL A 50 -7.84 19.41 -13.49
C VAL A 50 -8.67 18.35 -12.76
N LEU A 51 -9.91 18.12 -13.17
CA LEU A 51 -10.78 17.09 -12.60
C LEU A 51 -10.17 15.68 -12.76
N ILE A 52 -9.66 15.35 -13.94
CA ILE A 52 -8.99 14.06 -14.18
C ILE A 52 -7.78 13.88 -13.28
N VAL A 53 -6.97 14.92 -13.10
CA VAL A 53 -5.79 14.87 -12.21
C VAL A 53 -6.21 14.64 -10.77
N ILE A 54 -7.25 15.32 -10.28
CA ILE A 54 -7.77 15.13 -8.92
C ILE A 54 -8.26 13.69 -8.73
N VAL A 55 -9.03 13.16 -9.65
CA VAL A 55 -9.51 11.77 -9.60
C VAL A 55 -8.35 10.78 -9.61
N ALA A 56 -7.33 11.01 -10.45
CA ALA A 56 -6.14 10.16 -10.51
C ALA A 56 -5.36 10.17 -9.18
N LEU A 57 -5.23 11.31 -8.52
CA LEU A 57 -4.58 11.42 -7.21
C LEU A 57 -5.36 10.68 -6.12
N ILE A 58 -6.68 10.77 -6.11
CA ILE A 58 -7.53 10.04 -5.17
C ILE A 58 -7.39 8.54 -5.38
N LEU A 59 -7.46 8.07 -6.63
CA LEU A 59 -7.27 6.66 -6.97
C LEU A 59 -5.88 6.15 -6.58
N ALA A 60 -4.83 6.94 -6.82
CA ALA A 60 -3.46 6.59 -6.44
C ALA A 60 -3.33 6.44 -4.91
N ALA A 61 -3.94 7.33 -4.13
CA ALA A 61 -3.94 7.25 -2.68
C ALA A 61 -4.66 5.98 -2.16
N GLU A 62 -5.81 5.63 -2.76
CA GLU A 62 -6.55 4.41 -2.40
C GLU A 62 -5.78 3.14 -2.78
N ILE A 63 -5.14 3.11 -3.94
CA ILE A 63 -4.30 1.98 -4.36
C ILE A 63 -3.13 1.81 -3.40
N GLN A 64 -2.42 2.89 -3.04
CA GLN A 64 -1.32 2.83 -2.07
C GLN A 64 -1.79 2.29 -0.70
N ARG A 65 -2.98 2.71 -0.25
CA ARG A 65 -3.57 2.21 0.99
C ARG A 65 -3.82 0.70 0.92
N ARG A 66 -4.43 0.22 -0.16
CA ARG A 66 -4.72 -1.22 -0.38
C ARG A 66 -3.44 -2.04 -0.49
N VAL A 67 -2.45 -1.55 -1.22
CA VAL A 67 -1.16 -2.21 -1.39
C VAL A 67 -0.44 -2.36 -0.05
N ARG A 68 -0.41 -1.32 0.79
CA ARG A 68 0.18 -1.42 2.15
C ARG A 68 -0.50 -2.49 3.00
N ILE A 69 -1.84 -2.55 2.97
CA ILE A 69 -2.60 -3.57 3.71
C ILE A 69 -2.30 -4.97 3.17
N MET A 70 -2.17 -5.12 1.85
CA MET A 70 -1.89 -6.40 1.22
C MET A 70 -0.47 -6.90 1.53
N ILE A 71 0.53 -6.01 1.44
CA ILE A 71 1.92 -6.33 1.82
C ILE A 71 1.99 -6.77 3.28
N PHE A 72 1.34 -6.02 4.17
CA PHE A 72 1.31 -6.35 5.58
C PHE A 72 0.65 -7.72 5.86
N LYS A 73 -0.49 -8.01 5.23
CA LYS A 73 -1.14 -9.32 5.35
C LYS A 73 -0.27 -10.46 4.82
N ASN A 74 0.50 -10.20 3.77
CA ASN A 74 1.39 -11.19 3.18
C ASN A 74 2.60 -11.46 4.09
N GLN A 75 3.18 -10.41 4.68
CA GLN A 75 4.25 -10.56 5.68
C GLN A 75 3.79 -11.37 6.89
N LEU A 76 2.57 -11.12 7.40
CA LEU A 76 1.99 -11.89 8.50
C LEU A 76 1.76 -13.37 8.17
N ARG A 77 1.66 -13.74 6.89
CA ARG A 77 1.43 -15.14 6.48
C ARG A 77 2.72 -15.95 6.37
N HIS A 78 3.81 -15.30 5.99
CA HIS A 78 5.06 -15.98 5.62
C HIS A 78 6.17 -15.84 6.65
N ASP A 79 6.00 -14.97 7.65
CA ASP A 79 7.02 -14.75 8.67
C ASP A 79 6.98 -15.79 9.80
N LYS A 80 8.15 -15.96 10.43
CA LYS A 80 8.29 -16.76 11.66
C LYS A 80 7.36 -16.19 12.74
N THR A 81 6.82 -17.07 13.59
CA THR A 81 5.82 -16.73 14.60
C THR A 81 6.21 -15.53 15.49
N SER A 82 7.42 -15.51 16.01
CA SER A 82 7.92 -14.37 16.83
C SER A 82 7.94 -13.04 16.05
N ARG A 83 8.27 -13.07 14.76
CA ARG A 83 8.25 -11.85 13.93
C ARG A 83 6.84 -11.33 13.67
N GLN A 84 5.85 -12.21 13.62
CA GLN A 84 4.45 -11.80 13.51
C GLN A 84 3.99 -11.01 14.74
N ILE A 85 4.37 -11.44 15.94
CA ILE A 85 4.10 -10.73 17.19
C ILE A 85 4.73 -9.34 17.16
N LEU A 86 6.00 -9.24 16.79
CA LEU A 86 6.70 -7.96 16.71
C LEU A 86 6.11 -7.01 15.66
N LEU A 87 5.65 -7.52 14.52
CA LEU A 87 4.99 -6.72 13.48
C LEU A 87 3.65 -6.15 13.96
N LEU A 88 2.86 -6.94 14.70
CA LEU A 88 1.60 -6.48 15.28
C LEU A 88 1.84 -5.44 16.35
N TYR A 89 2.81 -5.68 17.24
CA TYR A 89 3.21 -4.70 18.26
C TYR A 89 3.66 -3.38 17.65
N HIS A 90 4.52 -3.40 16.64
CA HIS A 90 5.01 -2.17 16.00
C HIS A 90 3.90 -1.29 15.42
N GLN A 91 2.75 -1.87 15.07
CA GLN A 91 1.59 -1.06 14.67
C GLN A 91 0.97 -0.29 15.84
N LEU A 92 0.91 -0.93 17.04
CA LEU A 92 0.38 -0.29 18.24
C LEU A 92 1.38 0.70 18.84
N GLU A 93 2.66 0.42 18.75
CA GLU A 93 3.74 1.30 19.22
C GLU A 93 3.59 2.73 18.67
N LYS A 94 3.17 2.87 17.42
CA LYS A 94 2.91 4.19 16.82
C LYS A 94 1.79 4.95 17.54
N ALA A 95 0.76 4.25 18.01
CA ALA A 95 -0.31 4.84 18.79
C ALA A 95 0.18 5.19 20.21
N PHE A 96 0.98 4.33 20.84
CA PHE A 96 1.57 4.61 22.14
C PHE A 96 2.44 5.87 22.10
N VAL A 97 3.27 6.02 21.09
CA VAL A 97 4.11 7.22 20.90
C VAL A 97 3.27 8.50 20.77
N GLN A 98 2.07 8.45 20.21
CA GLN A 98 1.16 9.60 20.14
C GLN A 98 0.66 10.05 21.52
N LYS A 99 0.59 9.15 22.49
CA LYS A 99 0.28 9.42 23.91
C LYS A 99 1.54 9.66 24.76
N HIS A 100 2.71 9.82 24.11
CA HIS A 100 4.02 9.96 24.76
C HIS A 100 4.49 8.73 25.53
N ILE A 101 3.84 7.58 25.39
CA ILE A 101 4.23 6.33 26.01
C ILE A 101 5.32 5.69 25.16
N ARG A 102 6.52 5.55 25.73
CA ARG A 102 7.67 4.94 25.06
C ARG A 102 8.39 4.01 26.00
N TYR A 103 8.80 2.88 25.48
CA TYR A 103 9.68 2.00 26.24
C TYR A 103 11.06 2.66 26.42
N THR A 104 11.44 2.96 27.66
CA THR A 104 12.70 3.62 28.03
C THR A 104 13.56 2.74 28.94
N GLY A 105 13.25 1.45 29.04
CA GLY A 105 13.97 0.50 29.90
C GLY A 105 13.21 0.12 31.16
N GLN A 106 11.91 0.48 31.25
CA GLN A 106 11.03 0.06 32.34
C GLN A 106 10.88 -1.47 32.38
N THR A 107 10.42 -1.99 33.50
CA THR A 107 9.97 -3.38 33.60
C THR A 107 8.72 -3.62 32.73
N VAL A 108 8.44 -4.89 32.40
CA VAL A 108 7.22 -5.25 31.67
C VAL A 108 5.98 -4.76 32.42
N ALA A 109 5.97 -4.91 33.75
CA ALA A 109 4.86 -4.49 34.60
C ALA A 109 4.63 -2.96 34.54
N GLU A 110 5.68 -2.16 34.70
CA GLU A 110 5.59 -0.69 34.64
C GLU A 110 5.12 -0.21 33.27
N TYR A 111 5.68 -0.78 32.20
CA TYR A 111 5.32 -0.39 30.85
C TYR A 111 3.88 -0.80 30.49
N SER A 112 3.46 -1.99 30.92
CA SER A 112 2.07 -2.43 30.70
C SER A 112 1.06 -1.62 31.52
N HIS A 113 1.41 -1.24 32.74
CA HIS A 113 0.59 -0.38 33.59
C HIS A 113 0.36 1.00 32.93
N GLU A 114 1.43 1.64 32.44
CA GLU A 114 1.35 2.92 31.74
C GLU A 114 0.43 2.87 30.52
N ILE A 115 0.50 1.77 29.73
CA ILE A 115 -0.40 1.57 28.57
C ILE A 115 -1.83 1.34 29.04
N ALA A 116 -2.04 0.49 30.05
CA ALA A 116 -3.35 0.15 30.56
C ALA A 116 -4.08 1.38 31.09
N GLU A 117 -3.40 2.22 31.88
CA GLU A 117 -3.95 3.48 32.40
C GLU A 117 -4.29 4.45 31.27
N ALA A 118 -3.38 4.66 30.32
CA ALA A 118 -3.56 5.65 29.23
C ALA A 118 -4.72 5.33 28.29
N TYR A 119 -5.08 4.05 28.15
CA TYR A 119 -6.12 3.59 27.22
C TYR A 119 -7.30 2.92 27.92
N GLU A 120 -7.37 2.97 29.26
CA GLU A 120 -8.44 2.36 30.06
C GLU A 120 -8.62 0.87 29.73
N LEU A 121 -7.50 0.14 29.62
CA LEU A 121 -7.46 -1.28 29.33
C LEU A 121 -7.32 -2.09 30.61
N GLU A 122 -7.66 -3.37 30.56
CA GLU A 122 -7.40 -4.31 31.62
C GLU A 122 -5.89 -4.57 31.73
N GLU A 123 -5.32 -4.30 32.92
CA GLU A 123 -3.87 -4.36 33.13
C GLU A 123 -3.30 -5.76 32.92
N GLU A 124 -4.02 -6.80 33.37
CA GLU A 124 -3.59 -8.20 33.20
C GLU A 124 -3.45 -8.58 31.72
N MET A 125 -4.42 -8.19 30.89
CA MET A 125 -4.39 -8.43 29.44
C MET A 125 -3.24 -7.67 28.78
N VAL A 126 -3.03 -6.41 29.14
CA VAL A 126 -1.92 -5.62 28.58
C VAL A 126 -0.57 -6.18 29.03
N HIS A 127 -0.46 -6.63 30.29
CA HIS A 127 0.75 -7.26 30.80
C HIS A 127 1.09 -8.55 30.04
N ALA A 128 0.14 -9.44 29.83
CA ALA A 128 0.33 -10.66 29.04
C ALA A 128 0.79 -10.31 27.60
N PHE A 129 0.09 -9.38 26.96
CA PHE A 129 0.42 -8.91 25.63
C PHE A 129 1.85 -8.36 25.50
N ILE A 130 2.29 -7.52 26.44
CA ILE A 130 3.64 -6.94 26.44
C ILE A 130 4.69 -7.98 26.81
N ALA A 131 4.40 -8.92 27.71
CA ALA A 131 5.29 -10.03 28.04
C ALA A 131 5.61 -10.88 26.81
N ASP A 132 4.60 -11.20 25.98
CA ASP A 132 4.79 -11.92 24.72
C ASP A 132 5.66 -11.17 23.72
N VAL A 133 5.52 -9.84 23.64
CA VAL A 133 6.40 -8.99 22.82
C VAL A 133 7.85 -9.10 23.29
N PHE A 134 8.10 -9.06 24.60
CA PHE A 134 9.44 -9.18 25.16
C PHE A 134 10.01 -10.57 24.93
N CYS A 135 9.20 -11.62 25.12
CA CYS A 135 9.58 -12.98 24.75
C CYS A 135 9.93 -13.10 23.27
N ALA A 136 9.10 -12.55 22.38
CA ALA A 136 9.34 -12.58 20.94
C ALA A 136 10.62 -11.82 20.53
N LYS A 137 11.00 -10.79 21.29
CA LYS A 137 12.15 -9.93 21.00
C LYS A 137 13.46 -10.48 21.57
N PHE A 138 13.43 -11.05 22.77
CA PHE A 138 14.63 -11.37 23.53
C PHE A 138 14.82 -12.86 23.77
N SER A 139 13.77 -13.69 23.73
CA SER A 139 13.89 -15.14 23.86
C SER A 139 14.27 -15.79 22.54
N LYS A 140 14.96 -16.94 22.64
CA LYS A 140 15.19 -17.84 21.51
C LYS A 140 14.02 -18.80 21.30
N ASP A 141 13.06 -18.80 22.21
CA ASP A 141 11.92 -19.68 22.16
C ASP A 141 11.03 -19.34 20.96
N ARG A 142 10.44 -20.35 20.39
CA ARG A 142 9.54 -20.19 19.23
C ARG A 142 8.12 -20.29 19.74
N PHE A 143 7.36 -19.27 19.49
CA PHE A 143 5.91 -19.33 19.65
C PHE A 143 5.31 -20.38 18.74
N ASP A 144 4.35 -21.12 19.26
CA ASP A 144 3.57 -22.02 18.44
C ASP A 144 2.45 -21.25 17.68
N LYS A 145 1.68 -21.97 16.85
CA LYS A 145 0.61 -21.32 16.10
C LYS A 145 -0.58 -20.94 16.96
N THR A 146 -0.80 -21.63 18.07
CA THR A 146 -1.89 -21.38 19.01
C THR A 146 -1.63 -20.11 19.79
N GLU A 147 -0.43 -19.97 20.35
CA GLU A 147 0.01 -18.76 21.04
C GLU A 147 -0.06 -17.52 20.16
N VAL A 148 0.36 -17.61 18.89
CA VAL A 148 0.22 -16.50 17.95
C VAL A 148 -1.25 -16.20 17.63
N TYR A 149 -2.12 -17.18 17.63
CA TYR A 149 -3.55 -16.95 17.44
C TYR A 149 -4.15 -16.22 18.64
N GLU A 150 -3.84 -16.62 19.88
CA GLU A 150 -4.25 -15.96 21.11
C GLU A 150 -3.74 -14.51 21.16
N TYR A 151 -2.48 -14.30 20.91
CA TYR A 151 -1.89 -12.97 20.78
C TYR A 151 -2.62 -12.08 19.76
N ARG A 152 -3.06 -12.64 18.64
CA ARG A 152 -3.84 -11.90 17.63
C ARG A 152 -5.23 -11.50 18.13
N GLN A 153 -5.85 -12.28 19.01
CA GLN A 153 -7.13 -11.92 19.61
C GLN A 153 -6.95 -10.75 20.58
N GLU A 154 -5.97 -10.83 21.46
CA GLU A 154 -5.62 -9.74 22.38
C GLU A 154 -5.26 -8.45 21.60
N TYR A 155 -4.41 -8.56 20.58
CA TYR A 155 -4.11 -7.45 19.69
C TYR A 155 -5.36 -6.79 19.10
N ARG A 156 -6.37 -7.57 18.70
CA ARG A 156 -7.60 -7.00 18.15
C ARG A 156 -8.39 -6.21 19.18
N VAL A 157 -8.48 -6.72 20.38
CA VAL A 157 -9.18 -6.04 21.50
C VAL A 157 -8.47 -4.73 21.83
N ILE A 158 -7.16 -4.79 22.07
CA ILE A 158 -6.31 -3.64 22.39
C ILE A 158 -6.39 -2.60 21.26
N ARG A 159 -6.22 -3.04 20.03
CA ARG A 159 -6.30 -2.18 18.86
C ARG A 159 -7.66 -1.47 18.76
N HIS A 160 -8.76 -2.20 18.92
CA HIS A 160 -10.10 -1.63 18.84
C HIS A 160 -10.29 -0.51 19.88
N ARG A 161 -9.84 -0.73 21.11
CA ARG A 161 -9.94 0.25 22.18
C ARG A 161 -9.08 1.48 21.90
N ILE A 162 -7.82 1.28 21.53
CA ILE A 162 -6.88 2.36 21.23
C ILE A 162 -7.38 3.24 20.08
N TYR A 163 -7.77 2.64 18.97
CA TYR A 163 -8.24 3.41 17.80
C TYR A 163 -9.65 3.96 17.98
N GLY A 164 -10.47 3.39 18.86
CA GLY A 164 -11.77 3.95 19.24
C GLY A 164 -11.63 5.23 20.07
N GLN A 165 -10.60 5.34 20.90
CA GLN A 165 -10.32 6.53 21.70
C GLN A 165 -9.54 7.61 20.93
N LEU A 166 -8.69 7.21 19.99
CA LEU A 166 -8.09 8.13 19.05
C LEU A 166 -9.21 8.65 18.14
N LYS A 167 -9.75 9.83 18.45
CA LYS A 167 -10.58 10.59 17.49
C LYS A 167 -9.70 10.89 16.28
N TRP A 168 -9.60 9.95 15.37
CA TRP A 168 -9.03 10.25 14.07
C TRP A 168 -9.90 11.34 13.46
N PRO A 169 -9.34 12.48 13.09
CA PRO A 169 -10.03 13.36 12.15
C PRO A 169 -10.22 12.51 10.90
N MET A 170 -11.45 12.05 10.65
CA MET A 170 -11.82 11.59 9.32
C MET A 170 -11.68 12.79 8.40
N LYS A 171 -10.51 12.90 7.79
CA LYS A 171 -10.24 13.73 6.62
C LYS A 171 -9.99 12.83 5.43
#